data_ab51304fdaf75e3d3b478b916dc70522
#
_entry.id   ab51304fdaf75e3d3b478b916dc70522
#
_cell.length_a   1.000
_cell.length_b   1.000
_cell.length_c   1.000
_cell.angle_alpha   90.00
_cell.angle_beta   90.00
_cell.angle_gamma   90.00
#
_symmetry.space_group_name_H-M   'P 1'
#
loop_
_entity.id
_entity.type
_entity.pdbx_description
1 polymer ?
#
loop_
_entity_poly.entity_id
_entity_poly.type
_entity_poly.pdbx_seq_one_letter_code
_entity_poly.pdbx_strand_id
1 'polypeptide(L)'
;VTAEEMIAGYEQLIERAHEKGIEVYLFTRTAWKGYTRNVLGSDDVQWSQEIDQMRQDINTWIRSDANPADGYIDLDFMCTDETAAELKKEYTTDGAHFTELGQQTVVDAIPLEYFQ
;
A
#
# COMPACT_ATOMS: atom_id res chain seq x y z
N VAL A 1 6.05 -15.87 -0.66
CA VAL A 1 6.61 -14.50 -0.67
C VAL A 1 6.69 -13.98 0.74
N THR A 2 7.83 -13.43 1.10
CA THR A 2 8.06 -12.82 2.41
C THR A 2 8.15 -11.31 2.29
N ALA A 3 8.07 -10.60 3.43
CA ALA A 3 8.26 -9.15 3.44
C ALA A 3 9.66 -8.79 2.91
N GLU A 4 10.68 -9.55 3.30
CA GLU A 4 12.05 -9.34 2.84
C GLU A 4 12.20 -9.48 1.32
N GLU A 5 11.52 -10.46 0.74
CA GLU A 5 11.54 -10.65 -0.73
C GLU A 5 10.84 -9.49 -1.44
N MET A 6 9.72 -9.02 -0.90
CA MET A 6 9.02 -7.86 -1.47
C MET A 6 9.85 -6.59 -1.36
N ILE A 7 10.48 -6.36 -0.21
CA ILE A 7 11.35 -5.21 0.00
C ILE A 7 12.53 -5.24 -0.97
N ALA A 8 13.16 -6.40 -1.14
CA ALA A 8 14.25 -6.55 -2.10
C ALA A 8 13.80 -6.22 -3.53
N GLY A 9 12.58 -6.61 -3.89
CA GLY A 9 11.99 -6.28 -5.18
C GLY A 9 11.79 -4.78 -5.36
N TYR A 10 11.27 -4.11 -4.34
CA TYR A 10 11.12 -2.65 -4.37
C TYR A 10 12.47 -1.95 -4.51
N GLU A 11 13.47 -2.40 -3.75
CA GLU A 11 14.81 -1.81 -3.83
C GLU A 11 15.40 -1.91 -5.24
N GLN A 12 15.22 -3.07 -5.90
CA GLN A 12 15.67 -3.25 -7.28
C GLN A 12 14.95 -2.33 -8.26
N LEU A 13 13.62 -2.21 -8.12
CA LEU A 13 12.83 -1.33 -8.99
C LEU A 13 13.25 0.13 -8.82
N ILE A 14 13.44 0.57 -7.58
CA ILE A 14 13.88 1.93 -7.28
C ILE A 14 15.26 2.20 -7.87
N GLU A 15 16.20 1.27 -7.67
CA GLU A 15 17.56 1.38 -8.23
C GLU A 15 17.52 1.53 -9.74
N ARG A 16 16.75 0.69 -10.44
CA ARG A 16 16.63 0.74 -11.90
C ARG A 16 16.01 2.06 -12.37
N ALA A 17 15.00 2.54 -11.64
CA ALA A 17 14.39 3.82 -11.97
C ALA A 17 15.37 4.97 -11.79
N HIS A 18 16.12 4.98 -10.69
CA HIS A 18 17.11 6.00 -10.41
C HIS A 18 18.23 6.00 -11.45
N GLU A 19 18.66 4.83 -11.94
CA GLU A 19 19.65 4.74 -13.02
C GLU A 19 19.16 5.42 -14.30
N LYS A 20 17.86 5.51 -14.50
CA LYS A 20 17.24 6.18 -15.65
C LYS A 20 16.83 7.62 -15.35
N GLY A 21 17.18 8.15 -14.18
CA GLY A 21 16.79 9.50 -13.79
C GLY A 21 15.31 9.65 -13.44
N ILE A 22 14.64 8.55 -13.09
CA ILE A 22 13.19 8.55 -12.75
C ILE A 22 13.05 8.55 -11.24
N GLU A 23 12.26 9.50 -10.72
CA GLU A 23 11.91 9.54 -9.30
C GLU A 23 10.85 8.48 -8.98
N VAL A 24 10.92 7.92 -7.76
CA VAL A 24 9.98 6.89 -7.30
C VAL A 24 9.35 7.32 -5.99
N TYR A 25 8.02 7.25 -5.94
CA TYR A 25 7.24 7.52 -4.75
C TYR A 25 6.40 6.29 -4.44
N LEU A 26 6.42 5.84 -3.19
CA LEU A 26 5.70 4.65 -2.78
C LEU A 26 4.45 5.02 -2.00
N PHE A 27 3.41 4.20 -2.14
CA PHE A 27 2.29 4.21 -1.21
C PHE A 27 2.52 3.13 -0.15
N THR A 28 2.19 3.40 1.10
CA THR A 28 2.04 2.32 2.06
C THR A 28 0.88 1.43 1.62
N ARG A 29 0.95 0.15 1.95
CA ARG A 29 -0.05 -0.84 1.53
C ARG A 29 -1.27 -0.74 2.44
N THR A 30 -2.44 -0.70 1.84
CA THR A 30 -3.69 -0.53 2.56
C THR A 30 -4.21 -1.84 3.15
N ALA A 31 -4.97 -1.71 4.24
CA ALA A 31 -5.66 -2.84 4.86
C ALA A 31 -6.76 -3.41 3.96
N TRP A 32 -7.05 -4.70 4.08
CA TRP A 32 -8.07 -5.35 3.24
C TRP A 32 -8.80 -6.50 3.94
N LYS A 33 -8.76 -6.56 5.26
CA LYS A 33 -9.56 -7.52 6.00
C LYS A 33 -11.04 -7.31 5.68
N GLY A 34 -11.76 -8.38 5.50
CA GLY A 34 -13.17 -8.32 5.12
C GLY A 34 -13.43 -8.38 3.62
N TYR A 35 -12.37 -8.33 2.81
CA TYR A 35 -12.51 -8.54 1.37
C TYR A 35 -12.87 -9.99 1.10
N THR A 36 -14.09 -10.20 0.54
CA THR A 36 -14.65 -11.54 0.34
C THR A 36 -14.89 -11.88 -1.12
N ARG A 37 -14.57 -10.94 -2.01
CA ARG A 37 -14.86 -11.16 -3.43
C ARG A 37 -13.85 -12.14 -4.03
N ASN A 38 -14.38 -13.29 -4.44
CA ASN A 38 -13.59 -14.28 -5.16
C ASN A 38 -13.53 -13.88 -6.63
N VAL A 39 -12.42 -13.30 -7.05
CA VAL A 39 -12.16 -12.95 -8.44
C VAL A 39 -11.50 -14.16 -9.11
N LEU A 40 -12.05 -14.61 -10.23
CA LEU A 40 -11.54 -15.73 -11.02
C LEU A 40 -11.76 -17.13 -10.39
N GLY A 41 -12.67 -17.25 -9.41
CA GLY A 41 -12.98 -18.56 -8.82
C GLY A 41 -11.85 -19.16 -7.99
N SER A 42 -10.90 -18.34 -7.55
CA SER A 42 -9.79 -18.78 -6.71
C SER A 42 -10.11 -18.49 -5.24
N ASP A 43 -10.11 -19.54 -4.42
CA ASP A 43 -10.25 -19.41 -2.97
C ASP A 43 -8.90 -19.14 -2.30
N ASP A 44 -7.82 -18.96 -3.08
CA ASP A 44 -6.45 -18.97 -2.59
C ASP A 44 -6.01 -17.63 -1.99
N VAL A 45 -6.76 -16.56 -2.23
CA VAL A 45 -6.38 -15.22 -1.74
C VAL A 45 -7.38 -14.78 -0.69
N GLN A 46 -7.18 -15.23 0.53
CA GLN A 46 -7.96 -14.79 1.67
C GLN A 46 -7.07 -14.04 2.65
N TRP A 47 -7.66 -13.06 3.32
CA TRP A 47 -6.96 -12.33 4.36
C TRP A 47 -6.58 -13.27 5.51
N SER A 48 -5.38 -13.11 6.06
CA SER A 48 -4.94 -13.80 7.26
C SER A 48 -4.07 -12.85 8.08
N GLN A 49 -3.88 -13.18 9.37
CA GLN A 49 -2.99 -12.38 10.21
C GLN A 49 -1.54 -12.40 9.70
N GLU A 50 -1.10 -13.51 9.13
CA GLU A 50 0.25 -13.63 8.57
C GLU A 50 0.44 -12.70 7.38
N ILE A 51 -0.54 -12.66 6.48
CA ILE A 51 -0.51 -11.75 5.33
C ILE A 51 -0.57 -10.31 5.80
N ASP A 52 -1.38 -10.01 6.80
CA ASP A 52 -1.47 -8.66 7.34
C ASP A 52 -0.18 -8.24 8.04
N GLN A 53 0.47 -9.16 8.74
CA GLN A 53 1.77 -8.86 9.35
C GLN A 53 2.81 -8.55 8.28
N MET A 54 2.81 -9.29 7.17
CA MET A 54 3.69 -8.99 6.03
C MET A 54 3.43 -7.57 5.50
N ARG A 55 2.17 -7.18 5.37
CA ARG A 55 1.79 -5.82 4.97
C ARG A 55 2.36 -4.78 5.94
N GLN A 56 2.20 -5.01 7.23
CA GLN A 56 2.70 -4.11 8.26
C GLN A 56 4.22 -4.00 8.25
N ASP A 57 4.92 -5.12 8.06
CA ASP A 57 6.38 -5.13 7.96
C ASP A 57 6.88 -4.34 6.76
N ILE A 58 6.24 -4.50 5.61
CA ILE A 58 6.54 -3.73 4.41
C ILE A 58 6.31 -2.24 4.66
N ASN A 59 5.18 -1.89 5.28
CA ASN A 59 4.87 -0.49 5.58
C ASN A 59 5.86 0.12 6.56
N THR A 60 6.32 -0.65 7.54
CA THR A 60 7.37 -0.19 8.45
C THR A 60 8.64 0.16 7.69
N TRP A 61 9.04 -0.68 6.73
CA TRP A 61 10.19 -0.38 5.88
C TRP A 61 9.95 0.87 5.01
N ILE A 62 8.76 0.99 4.39
CA ILE A 62 8.43 2.16 3.56
C ILE A 62 8.58 3.46 4.35
N ARG A 63 8.18 3.45 5.63
CA ARG A 63 8.25 4.62 6.53
C ARG A 63 9.64 4.88 7.07
N SER A 64 10.57 3.95 6.87
CA SER A 64 11.91 4.04 7.47
C SER A 64 12.90 4.75 6.57
N ASP A 65 14.04 5.13 7.15
CA ASP A 65 15.15 5.73 6.40
C ASP A 65 15.85 4.73 5.47
N ALA A 66 15.57 3.42 5.61
CA ALA A 66 16.13 2.40 4.74
C ALA A 66 15.48 2.37 3.35
N ASN A 67 14.30 2.96 3.21
CA ASN A 67 13.59 3.07 1.93
C ASN A 67 14.31 4.09 1.03
N PRO A 68 14.88 3.69 -0.12
CA PRO A 68 15.63 4.61 -0.98
C PRO A 68 14.74 5.40 -1.95
N ALA A 69 13.43 5.26 -1.90
CA ALA A 69 12.52 6.03 -2.74
C ALA A 69 12.61 7.53 -2.44
N ASP A 70 12.16 8.34 -3.37
CA ASP A 70 12.21 9.80 -3.26
C ASP A 70 11.15 10.36 -2.31
N GLY A 71 10.16 9.56 -1.95
CA GLY A 71 9.15 9.89 -0.97
C GLY A 71 8.10 8.79 -0.87
N TYR A 72 7.14 8.97 0.05
CA TYR A 72 6.03 8.05 0.17
C TYR A 72 4.77 8.78 0.63
N ILE A 73 3.63 8.17 0.34
CA ILE A 73 2.32 8.63 0.78
C ILE A 73 1.74 7.57 1.71
N ASP A 74 1.36 7.94 2.91
CA ASP A 74 0.92 6.99 3.93
C ASP A 74 -0.58 6.71 3.85
N LEU A 75 -0.99 5.96 2.82
CA LEU A 75 -2.39 5.57 2.63
C LEU A 75 -2.90 4.69 3.76
N ASP A 76 -2.05 3.83 4.30
CA ASP A 76 -2.43 2.96 5.39
C ASP A 76 -2.91 3.76 6.59
N PHE A 77 -2.15 4.79 6.98
CA PHE A 77 -2.54 5.66 8.09
C PHE A 77 -3.87 6.40 7.81
N MET A 78 -4.06 6.89 6.59
CA MET A 78 -5.21 7.71 6.24
C MET A 78 -6.49 6.90 6.06
N CYS A 79 -6.37 5.69 5.53
CA CYS A 79 -7.53 4.93 5.04
C CYS A 79 -7.92 3.75 5.93
N THR A 80 -7.08 3.38 6.90
CA THR A 80 -7.35 2.25 7.79
C THR A 80 -8.15 2.69 9.00
N ASP A 81 -9.13 1.88 9.40
CA ASP A 81 -9.96 2.15 10.56
C ASP A 81 -9.25 1.84 11.89
N GLU A 82 -9.98 1.98 12.99
CA GLU A 82 -9.44 1.78 14.34
C GLU A 82 -9.02 0.34 14.63
N THR A 83 -9.46 -0.64 13.83
CA THR A 83 -9.03 -2.03 14.00
C THR A 83 -7.63 -2.29 13.45
N ALA A 84 -7.08 -1.35 12.68
CA ALA A 84 -5.79 -1.42 12.01
C ALA A 84 -5.70 -2.54 10.95
N ALA A 85 -6.81 -3.17 10.58
CA ALA A 85 -6.85 -4.26 9.63
C ALA A 85 -7.87 -4.09 8.51
N GLU A 86 -8.81 -3.15 8.67
CA GLU A 86 -9.86 -2.88 7.69
C GLU A 86 -9.78 -1.45 7.17
N LEU A 87 -10.20 -1.25 5.92
CA LEU A 87 -10.38 0.10 5.40
C LEU A 87 -11.58 0.77 6.07
N LYS A 88 -11.51 2.08 6.23
CA LYS A 88 -12.65 2.88 6.71
C LYS A 88 -13.84 2.64 5.80
N LYS A 89 -15.02 2.53 6.40
CA LYS A 89 -16.25 2.18 5.67
C LYS A 89 -16.63 3.18 4.59
N GLU A 90 -16.33 4.45 4.80
CA GLU A 90 -16.59 5.49 3.81
C GLU A 90 -15.70 5.38 2.57
N TYR A 91 -14.59 4.66 2.67
CA TYR A 91 -13.62 4.53 1.57
C TYR A 91 -13.74 3.24 0.79
N THR A 92 -14.58 2.28 1.24
CA THR A 92 -14.72 1.01 0.54
C THR A 92 -16.10 0.39 0.74
N THR A 93 -16.57 -0.35 -0.27
CA THR A 93 -17.79 -1.15 -0.17
C THR A 93 -17.50 -2.63 -0.09
N ASP A 94 -16.36 -3.08 -0.62
CA ASP A 94 -16.02 -4.51 -0.67
C ASP A 94 -14.88 -4.90 0.28
N GLY A 95 -14.26 -3.92 0.94
CA GLY A 95 -13.16 -4.15 1.87
C GLY A 95 -11.77 -3.95 1.27
N ALA A 96 -11.64 -3.77 -0.04
CA ALA A 96 -10.35 -3.64 -0.70
C ALA A 96 -10.28 -2.51 -1.73
N HIS A 97 -11.33 -2.33 -2.52
CA HIS A 97 -11.34 -1.30 -3.58
C HIS A 97 -11.94 -0.01 -3.06
N PHE A 98 -11.38 1.12 -3.50
CA PHE A 98 -11.80 2.43 -3.01
C PHE A 98 -13.08 2.90 -3.68
N THR A 99 -13.93 3.55 -2.89
CA THR A 99 -15.06 4.33 -3.37
C THR A 99 -14.56 5.62 -4.05
N GLU A 100 -15.45 6.35 -4.70
CA GLU A 100 -15.11 7.66 -5.26
C GLU A 100 -14.52 8.59 -4.20
N LEU A 101 -15.11 8.61 -2.99
CA LEU A 101 -14.58 9.41 -1.88
C LEU A 101 -13.18 8.95 -1.48
N GLY A 102 -12.96 7.63 -1.41
CA GLY A 102 -11.65 7.06 -1.10
C GLY A 102 -10.61 7.46 -2.15
N GLN A 103 -10.95 7.36 -3.42
CA GLN A 103 -10.08 7.75 -4.52
C GLN A 103 -9.71 9.24 -4.46
N GLN A 104 -10.69 10.10 -4.18
CA GLN A 104 -10.44 11.53 -4.05
C GLN A 104 -9.51 11.81 -2.87
N THR A 105 -9.71 11.12 -1.75
CA THR A 105 -8.84 11.25 -0.58
C THR A 105 -7.39 10.88 -0.92
N VAL A 106 -7.18 9.82 -1.69
CA VAL A 106 -5.84 9.41 -2.14
C VAL A 106 -5.21 10.49 -3.01
N VAL A 107 -5.94 11.00 -3.99
CA VAL A 107 -5.43 12.04 -4.90
C VAL A 107 -5.04 13.30 -4.12
N ASP A 108 -5.90 13.73 -3.19
CA ASP A 108 -5.66 14.94 -2.40
C ASP A 108 -4.44 14.80 -1.46
N ALA A 109 -4.07 13.57 -1.13
CA ALA A 109 -2.94 13.30 -0.25
C ALA A 109 -1.59 13.33 -0.96
N ILE A 110 -1.58 13.28 -2.30
CA ILE A 110 -0.32 13.28 -3.06
C ILE A 110 0.23 14.71 -3.11
N PRO A 111 1.43 14.97 -2.56
CA PRO A 111 2.00 16.32 -2.62
C PRO A 111 2.22 16.77 -4.07
N LEU A 112 1.76 17.97 -4.41
CA LEU A 112 1.94 18.52 -5.76
C LEU A 112 3.41 18.63 -6.14
N GLU A 113 4.28 18.85 -5.16
CA GLU A 113 5.73 18.95 -5.39
C GLU A 113 6.32 17.67 -6.00
N TYR A 114 5.66 16.51 -5.84
CA TYR A 114 6.12 15.27 -6.45
C TYR A 114 6.02 15.28 -7.99
N PHE A 115 5.26 16.20 -8.54
CA PHE A 115 5.05 16.35 -10.00
C PHE A 115 5.84 17.52 -10.61
N GLN A 116 6.66 18.16 -9.82
CA GLN A 116 7.43 19.35 -10.25
C GLN A 116 8.89 19.05 -10.55
#